data_f2e6ecf6359889e8a6d4ab6b0c17f5af
#
_entry.id   f2e6ecf6359889e8a6d4ab6b0c17f5af
#
_cell.length_a   1.000
_cell.length_b   1.000
_cell.length_c   1.000
_cell.angle_alpha   90.00
_cell.angle_beta   90.00
_cell.angle_gamma   90.00
#
_symmetry.space_group_name_H-M   'P 1'
#
loop_
_entity.id
_entity.type
_entity.pdbx_description
1 polymer ?
#
loop_
_entity_poly.entity_id
_entity_poly.type
_entity_poly.pdbx_seq_one_letter_code
_entity_poly.pdbx_strand_id
1 'polypeptide(L)'
;MNTTLDLVQLMEMEQRKRAQFINSISGFRSVALIGTTDTNGQTNLAIFSSIVHIGSYPPLLSFIMRPDSVERHTLTNILETGFYTINHINAGIYEKAHQTSARYPKSVSEFEATGLTPSFKNDFVAPFVAESHIQIGLEFKERINISINQTSIIIGEIKFVHYPDNCLLDDGFVDIEKAGSITSAGLDSYHTTQVLKRLEYAKP
;
A
#
# COMPACT_ATOMS: atom_id res chain seq x y z
N MET A 1 -16.13 -20.40 23.82
CA MET A 1 -16.21 -19.21 24.70
C MET A 1 -15.88 -17.99 23.88
N ASN A 2 -16.64 -16.91 24.02
CA ASN A 2 -16.36 -15.64 23.35
C ASN A 2 -15.87 -14.63 24.38
N THR A 3 -14.91 -13.78 23.99
CA THR A 3 -14.38 -12.71 24.84
C THR A 3 -14.85 -11.37 24.30
N THR A 4 -15.34 -10.49 25.19
CA THR A 4 -15.72 -9.12 24.87
C THR A 4 -14.76 -8.18 25.60
N LEU A 5 -14.26 -7.16 24.90
CA LEU A 5 -13.45 -6.10 25.48
C LEU A 5 -14.17 -4.76 25.26
N ASP A 6 -14.28 -3.97 26.31
CA ASP A 6 -14.76 -2.59 26.21
C ASP A 6 -13.61 -1.60 25.96
N LEU A 7 -13.96 -0.32 25.80
CA LEU A 7 -12.97 0.74 25.56
C LEU A 7 -11.96 0.87 26.70
N VAL A 8 -12.39 0.73 27.96
CA VAL A 8 -11.53 0.86 29.13
C VAL A 8 -10.45 -0.24 29.09
N GLN A 9 -10.87 -1.48 28.91
CA GLN A 9 -10.00 -2.63 28.80
C GLN A 9 -9.03 -2.53 27.61
N LEU A 10 -9.47 -1.98 26.48
CA LEU A 10 -8.61 -1.71 25.32
C LEU A 10 -7.55 -0.66 25.66
N MET A 11 -7.92 0.40 26.39
CA MET A 11 -6.97 1.46 26.74
C MET A 11 -5.98 1.05 27.83
N GLU A 12 -6.33 0.09 28.69
CA GLU A 12 -5.44 -0.51 29.68
C GLU A 12 -4.41 -1.47 29.08
N MET A 13 -4.62 -1.93 27.84
CA MET A 13 -3.61 -2.76 27.17
C MET A 13 -2.28 -2.03 27.03
N GLU A 14 -1.18 -2.77 27.21
CA GLU A 14 0.15 -2.27 26.83
C GLU A 14 0.14 -1.78 25.38
N GLN A 15 0.83 -0.67 25.10
CA GLN A 15 0.75 0.05 23.83
C GLN A 15 1.00 -0.84 22.60
N ARG A 16 2.02 -1.70 22.65
CA ARG A 16 2.34 -2.59 21.52
C ARG A 16 1.27 -3.67 21.32
N LYS A 17 0.78 -4.23 22.42
CA LYS A 17 -0.30 -5.23 22.40
C LYS A 17 -1.59 -4.62 21.84
N ARG A 18 -1.95 -3.43 22.28
CA ARG A 18 -3.11 -2.68 21.75
C ARG A 18 -2.94 -2.40 20.26
N ALA A 19 -1.75 -1.96 19.83
CA ALA A 19 -1.47 -1.72 18.42
C ALA A 19 -1.63 -2.99 17.57
N GLN A 20 -1.09 -4.12 18.00
CA GLN A 20 -1.28 -5.41 17.32
C GLN A 20 -2.75 -5.82 17.30
N PHE A 21 -3.45 -5.72 18.43
CA PHE A 21 -4.87 -6.06 18.52
C PHE A 21 -5.71 -5.24 17.54
N ILE A 22 -5.62 -3.90 17.62
CA ILE A 22 -6.43 -3.01 16.75
C ILE A 22 -6.08 -3.19 15.27
N ASN A 23 -4.79 -3.38 14.93
CA ASN A 23 -4.40 -3.61 13.54
C ASN A 23 -4.87 -4.95 13.00
N SER A 24 -4.94 -6.00 13.84
CA SER A 24 -5.36 -7.34 13.40
C SER A 24 -6.87 -7.46 13.23
N ILE A 25 -7.68 -6.86 14.12
CA ILE A 25 -9.14 -6.95 14.04
C ILE A 25 -9.74 -6.16 12.85
N SER A 26 -8.97 -5.32 12.20
CA SER A 26 -9.43 -4.62 10.98
C SER A 26 -9.56 -5.56 9.77
N GLY A 27 -9.18 -6.83 9.91
CA GLY A 27 -9.28 -7.84 8.88
C GLY A 27 -8.11 -7.86 7.90
N PHE A 28 -8.25 -8.63 6.82
CA PHE A 28 -7.29 -8.66 5.74
C PHE A 28 -7.30 -7.35 4.96
N ARG A 29 -6.11 -6.86 4.63
CA ARG A 29 -5.92 -5.56 3.99
C ARG A 29 -5.03 -5.68 2.76
N SER A 30 -5.28 -4.82 1.78
CA SER A 30 -4.37 -4.63 0.67
C SER A 30 -3.02 -4.19 1.21
N VAL A 31 -1.97 -4.91 0.85
CA VAL A 31 -0.59 -4.55 1.18
C VAL A 31 0.19 -4.31 -0.10
N ALA A 32 0.88 -3.18 -0.16
CA ALA A 32 1.65 -2.79 -1.33
C ALA A 32 2.89 -1.97 -0.94
N LEU A 33 3.82 -1.88 -1.87
CA LEU A 33 4.97 -0.99 -1.80
C LEU A 33 4.63 0.30 -2.54
N ILE A 34 4.87 1.45 -1.90
CA ILE A 34 4.75 2.77 -2.53
C ILE A 34 6.16 3.24 -2.89
N GLY A 35 6.39 3.40 -4.19
CA GLY A 35 7.63 3.94 -4.74
C GLY A 35 7.50 5.44 -5.01
N THR A 36 8.49 6.20 -4.60
CA THR A 36 8.59 7.66 -4.82
C THR A 36 10.02 8.06 -5.13
N THR A 37 10.21 9.26 -5.65
CA THR A 37 11.52 9.88 -5.82
C THR A 37 11.47 11.33 -5.35
N ASP A 38 12.57 11.86 -4.85
CA ASP A 38 12.68 13.28 -4.59
C ASP A 38 13.05 14.06 -5.87
N THR A 39 13.14 15.38 -5.79
CA THR A 39 13.49 16.27 -6.90
C THR A 39 14.93 16.07 -7.43
N ASN A 40 15.79 15.37 -6.69
CA ASN A 40 17.17 15.05 -7.09
C ASN A 40 17.29 13.65 -7.69
N GLY A 41 16.18 12.89 -7.78
CA GLY A 41 16.19 11.52 -8.31
C GLY A 41 16.50 10.44 -7.26
N GLN A 42 16.60 10.79 -5.97
CA GLN A 42 16.79 9.81 -4.90
C GLN A 42 15.50 9.00 -4.71
N THR A 43 15.58 7.70 -4.93
CA THR A 43 14.44 6.79 -4.79
C THR A 43 14.14 6.46 -3.33
N ASN A 44 12.86 6.25 -3.03
CA ASN A 44 12.35 5.81 -1.73
C ASN A 44 11.27 4.76 -1.93
N LEU A 45 11.22 3.76 -1.06
CA LEU A 45 10.25 2.68 -1.10
C LEU A 45 9.73 2.37 0.30
N ALA A 46 8.42 2.34 0.48
CA ALA A 46 7.81 2.06 1.78
C ALA A 46 6.59 1.14 1.66
N ILE A 47 6.44 0.22 2.62
CA ILE A 47 5.28 -0.67 2.69
C ILE A 47 4.08 0.01 3.35
N PHE A 48 2.91 -0.17 2.72
CA PHE A 48 1.61 0.30 3.24
C PHE A 48 0.58 -0.83 3.17
N SER A 49 -0.27 -0.90 4.19
CA SER A 49 -1.38 -1.87 4.27
C SER A 49 -2.75 -1.20 4.35
N SER A 50 -2.89 -0.05 3.70
CA SER A 50 -4.11 0.77 3.79
C SER A 50 -4.55 1.30 2.42
N ILE A 51 -4.25 0.57 1.34
CA ILE A 51 -4.69 0.97 0.00
C ILE A 51 -6.20 0.77 -0.12
N VAL A 52 -6.91 1.81 -0.54
CA VAL A 52 -8.37 1.83 -0.66
C VAL A 52 -8.80 2.39 -2.01
N HIS A 53 -9.75 1.73 -2.65
CA HIS A 53 -10.44 2.24 -3.83
C HIS A 53 -11.38 3.40 -3.44
N ILE A 54 -11.29 4.52 -4.17
CA ILE A 54 -12.15 5.72 -3.95
C ILE A 54 -13.21 5.83 -5.04
N GLY A 55 -12.85 5.61 -6.30
CA GLY A 55 -13.77 5.73 -7.41
C GLY A 55 -13.18 5.22 -8.72
N SER A 56 -14.06 4.90 -9.68
CA SER A 56 -13.68 4.43 -11.01
C SER A 56 -13.74 5.53 -12.08
N TYR A 57 -14.41 6.64 -11.79
CA TYR A 57 -14.50 7.79 -12.70
C TYR A 57 -14.60 9.11 -11.91
N PRO A 58 -13.48 9.84 -11.78
CA PRO A 58 -12.12 9.47 -12.20
C PRO A 58 -11.58 8.23 -11.46
N PRO A 59 -10.57 7.54 -12.02
CA PRO A 59 -10.00 6.34 -11.39
C PRO A 59 -9.08 6.72 -10.23
N LEU A 60 -9.57 6.59 -9.00
CA LEU A 60 -8.90 7.07 -7.79
C LEU A 60 -8.61 5.93 -6.81
N LEU A 61 -7.37 5.93 -6.30
CA LEU A 61 -6.96 5.14 -5.15
C LEU A 61 -6.47 6.06 -4.04
N SER A 62 -6.53 5.56 -2.81
CA SER A 62 -5.97 6.25 -1.65
C SER A 62 -5.20 5.32 -0.75
N PHE A 63 -4.44 5.91 0.16
CA PHE A 63 -3.82 5.23 1.29
C PHE A 63 -3.72 6.14 2.51
N ILE A 64 -3.54 5.54 3.69
CA ILE A 64 -3.39 6.28 4.94
C ILE A 64 -1.90 6.52 5.21
N MET A 65 -1.54 7.79 5.30
CA MET A 65 -0.25 8.24 5.80
C MET A 65 -0.30 8.41 7.32
N ARG A 66 0.67 7.83 8.02
CA ARG A 66 0.85 8.05 9.46
C ARG A 66 1.19 9.51 9.76
N PRO A 67 1.02 9.97 11.02
CA PRO A 67 1.36 11.34 11.40
C PRO A 67 2.75 11.75 10.92
N ASP A 68 2.87 12.98 10.43
CA ASP A 68 4.10 13.59 9.93
C ASP A 68 4.89 14.37 11.01
N SER A 69 4.55 14.14 12.29
CA SER A 69 5.37 14.57 13.44
C SER A 69 6.80 13.99 13.40
N VAL A 70 7.00 12.96 12.59
CA VAL A 70 8.31 12.42 12.19
C VAL A 70 8.36 12.50 10.67
N GLU A 71 9.53 12.91 10.12
CA GLU A 71 9.73 12.99 8.68
C GLU A 71 9.26 11.72 7.95
N ARG A 72 8.49 11.91 6.87
CA ARG A 72 7.92 10.86 6.03
C ARG A 72 8.39 11.07 4.60
N HIS A 73 9.53 10.48 4.23
CA HIS A 73 10.13 10.66 2.91
C HIS A 73 9.14 10.42 1.78
N THR A 74 8.30 9.37 1.88
CA THR A 74 7.23 9.09 0.91
C THR A 74 6.28 10.27 0.75
N LEU A 75 5.82 10.88 1.86
CA LEU A 75 4.91 12.02 1.79
C LEU A 75 5.59 13.26 1.20
N THR A 76 6.79 13.56 1.66
CA THR A 76 7.59 14.69 1.16
C THR A 76 7.78 14.58 -0.35
N ASN A 77 8.22 13.42 -0.83
CA ASN A 77 8.45 13.17 -2.25
C ASN A 77 7.15 13.31 -3.08
N ILE A 78 6.01 12.78 -2.58
CA ILE A 78 4.72 12.91 -3.26
C ILE A 78 4.32 14.38 -3.39
N LEU A 79 4.48 15.17 -2.33
CA LEU A 79 4.11 16.59 -2.34
C LEU A 79 5.03 17.43 -3.23
N GLU A 80 6.31 17.06 -3.35
CA GLU A 80 7.30 17.76 -4.17
C GLU A 80 7.19 17.39 -5.64
N THR A 81 7.00 16.12 -5.99
CA THR A 81 7.03 15.64 -7.37
C THR A 81 5.65 15.45 -7.99
N GLY A 82 4.60 15.29 -7.18
CA GLY A 82 3.25 15.04 -7.63
C GLY A 82 2.97 13.60 -8.09
N PHE A 83 3.95 12.68 -7.98
CA PHE A 83 3.81 11.32 -8.51
C PHE A 83 4.29 10.25 -7.53
N TYR A 84 3.67 9.08 -7.62
CA TYR A 84 4.05 7.89 -6.87
C TYR A 84 3.56 6.61 -7.54
N THR A 85 4.09 5.47 -7.13
CA THR A 85 3.65 4.17 -7.61
C THR A 85 3.08 3.32 -6.48
N ILE A 86 2.12 2.45 -6.80
CA ILE A 86 1.65 1.38 -5.93
C ILE A 86 2.03 0.06 -6.61
N ASN A 87 2.74 -0.79 -5.89
CA ASN A 87 3.28 -2.04 -6.40
C ASN A 87 2.80 -3.18 -5.51
N HIS A 88 2.05 -4.13 -6.06
CA HIS A 88 1.54 -5.26 -5.31
C HIS A 88 2.69 -6.17 -4.84
N ILE A 89 2.58 -6.66 -3.62
CA ILE A 89 3.54 -7.59 -3.05
C ILE A 89 3.11 -9.01 -3.41
N ASN A 90 4.06 -9.85 -3.76
CA ASN A 90 3.88 -11.27 -4.00
C ASN A 90 4.71 -12.11 -3.03
N ALA A 91 4.50 -13.44 -3.02
CA ALA A 91 5.18 -14.35 -2.11
C ALA A 91 6.72 -14.41 -2.29
N GLY A 92 7.25 -13.94 -3.43
CA GLY A 92 8.69 -13.89 -3.69
C GLY A 92 9.41 -12.70 -3.05
N ILE A 93 8.67 -11.65 -2.68
CA ILE A 93 9.27 -10.39 -2.21
C ILE A 93 8.76 -9.91 -0.84
N TYR A 94 7.85 -10.62 -0.17
CA TYR A 94 7.18 -10.12 1.04
C TYR A 94 8.15 -9.83 2.19
N GLU A 95 9.23 -10.60 2.37
CA GLU A 95 10.24 -10.36 3.41
C GLU A 95 11.03 -9.07 3.14
N LYS A 96 11.43 -8.87 1.89
CA LYS A 96 12.09 -7.63 1.45
C LYS A 96 11.13 -6.43 1.59
N ALA A 97 9.87 -6.61 1.20
CA ALA A 97 8.84 -5.60 1.34
C ALA A 97 8.61 -5.23 2.81
N HIS A 98 8.54 -6.22 3.71
CA HIS A 98 8.44 -5.98 5.15
C HIS A 98 9.62 -5.15 5.67
N GLN A 99 10.83 -5.45 5.23
CA GLN A 99 12.05 -4.75 5.62
C GLN A 99 12.03 -3.25 5.26
N THR A 100 11.28 -2.83 4.23
CA THR A 100 11.11 -1.38 3.92
C THR A 100 10.37 -0.60 5.01
N SER A 101 9.77 -1.27 6.01
CA SER A 101 9.17 -0.64 7.18
C SER A 101 10.19 -0.12 8.20
N ALA A 102 11.46 -0.52 8.09
CA ALA A 102 12.53 -0.03 8.93
C ALA A 102 12.82 1.46 8.65
N ARG A 103 13.38 2.14 9.64
CA ARG A 103 13.72 3.57 9.49
C ARG A 103 15.11 3.70 8.89
N TYR A 104 15.16 3.94 7.59
CA TYR A 104 16.40 4.30 6.91
C TYR A 104 16.62 5.82 6.89
N PRO A 105 17.87 6.29 6.92
CA PRO A 105 18.18 7.69 6.64
C PRO A 105 17.72 8.09 5.23
N LYS A 106 17.38 9.36 5.00
CA LYS A 106 16.96 9.86 3.68
C LYS A 106 17.98 9.57 2.56
N SER A 107 19.25 9.49 2.90
CA SER A 107 20.35 9.18 1.94
C SER A 107 20.42 7.70 1.53
N VAL A 108 19.62 6.81 2.14
CA VAL A 108 19.60 5.38 1.85
C VAL A 108 18.28 5.03 1.21
N SER A 109 18.30 4.55 -0.03
CA SER A 109 17.11 4.02 -0.69
C SER A 109 16.74 2.65 -0.13
N GLU A 110 15.47 2.45 0.22
CA GLU A 110 14.97 1.14 0.63
C GLU A 110 15.05 0.11 -0.52
N PHE A 111 15.04 0.53 -1.77
CA PHE A 111 15.33 -0.36 -2.90
C PHE A 111 16.70 -1.01 -2.75
N GLU A 112 17.73 -0.19 -2.52
CA GLU A 112 19.10 -0.67 -2.33
C GLU A 112 19.23 -1.51 -1.04
N ALA A 113 18.70 -0.99 0.06
CA ALA A 113 18.80 -1.63 1.37
C ALA A 113 18.13 -3.01 1.43
N THR A 114 17.09 -3.25 0.63
CA THR A 114 16.32 -4.51 0.64
C THR A 114 16.64 -5.39 -0.57
N GLY A 115 17.40 -4.89 -1.54
CA GLY A 115 17.70 -5.61 -2.79
C GLY A 115 16.45 -5.80 -3.67
N LEU A 116 15.49 -4.85 -3.62
CA LEU A 116 14.44 -4.69 -4.61
C LEU A 116 14.92 -3.78 -5.73
N THR A 117 14.45 -4.01 -6.96
CA THR A 117 14.96 -3.32 -8.14
C THR A 117 14.01 -2.17 -8.54
N PRO A 118 14.48 -0.90 -8.54
CA PRO A 118 13.71 0.20 -9.10
C PRO A 118 13.60 0.07 -10.62
N SER A 119 12.42 0.29 -11.16
CA SER A 119 12.14 0.26 -12.60
C SER A 119 11.36 1.50 -13.01
N PHE A 120 11.84 2.23 -13.99
CA PHE A 120 11.16 3.40 -14.56
C PHE A 120 10.53 3.01 -15.89
N LYS A 121 9.27 3.39 -16.09
CA LYS A 121 8.48 3.02 -17.29
C LYS A 121 7.72 4.24 -17.80
N ASN A 122 7.59 4.34 -19.12
CA ASN A 122 6.77 5.36 -19.79
C ASN A 122 7.10 6.81 -19.37
N ASP A 123 8.38 7.11 -19.12
CA ASP A 123 8.83 8.42 -18.63
C ASP A 123 8.18 8.86 -17.31
N PHE A 124 7.65 7.89 -16.54
CA PHE A 124 7.03 8.16 -15.27
C PHE A 124 8.08 8.48 -14.20
N VAL A 125 7.87 9.57 -13.47
CA VAL A 125 8.86 10.15 -12.54
C VAL A 125 9.18 9.21 -11.37
N ALA A 126 8.17 8.53 -10.83
CA ALA A 126 8.32 7.66 -9.67
C ALA A 126 8.68 6.21 -10.07
N PRO A 127 9.57 5.52 -9.32
CA PRO A 127 10.00 4.17 -9.63
C PRO A 127 8.92 3.13 -9.31
N PHE A 128 8.79 2.13 -10.18
CA PHE A 128 8.08 0.88 -9.91
C PHE A 128 9.02 -0.13 -9.27
N VAL A 129 8.48 -1.18 -8.67
CA VAL A 129 9.23 -2.34 -8.18
C VAL A 129 9.25 -3.40 -9.29
N ALA A 130 10.41 -3.71 -9.84
CA ALA A 130 10.52 -4.61 -10.99
C ALA A 130 9.96 -6.01 -10.71
N GLU A 131 10.07 -6.49 -9.47
CA GLU A 131 9.59 -7.79 -9.03
C GLU A 131 8.08 -7.86 -8.77
N SER A 132 7.36 -6.72 -8.79
CA SER A 132 5.91 -6.67 -8.61
C SER A 132 5.19 -6.97 -9.92
N HIS A 133 4.21 -7.85 -9.88
CA HIS A 133 3.45 -8.24 -11.07
C HIS A 133 2.34 -7.25 -11.42
N ILE A 134 1.76 -6.55 -10.43
CA ILE A 134 0.82 -5.46 -10.64
C ILE A 134 1.45 -4.18 -10.13
N GLN A 135 1.52 -3.19 -11.02
CA GLN A 135 2.18 -1.91 -10.78
C GLN A 135 1.27 -0.79 -11.27
N ILE A 136 1.02 0.20 -10.44
CA ILE A 136 0.09 1.30 -10.71
C ILE A 136 0.86 2.61 -10.54
N GLY A 137 0.88 3.44 -11.58
CA GLY A 137 1.42 4.80 -11.53
C GLY A 137 0.30 5.80 -11.24
N LEU A 138 0.49 6.67 -10.26
CA LEU A 138 -0.51 7.64 -9.80
C LEU A 138 0.05 9.06 -9.79
N GLU A 139 -0.82 10.00 -10.15
CA GLU A 139 -0.64 11.43 -9.95
C GLU A 139 -1.36 11.83 -8.65
N PHE A 140 -0.66 12.50 -7.75
CA PHE A 140 -1.23 13.04 -6.52
C PHE A 140 -2.33 14.06 -6.82
N LYS A 141 -3.47 13.95 -6.13
CA LYS A 141 -4.61 14.87 -6.29
C LYS A 141 -4.95 15.62 -5.01
N GLU A 142 -5.02 14.92 -3.88
CA GLU A 142 -5.49 15.53 -2.65
C GLU A 142 -4.90 14.87 -1.41
N ARG A 143 -4.71 15.66 -0.36
CA ARG A 143 -4.41 15.24 0.99
C ARG A 143 -5.52 15.66 1.93
N ILE A 144 -6.19 14.72 2.59
CA ILE A 144 -7.21 14.97 3.60
C ILE A 144 -6.62 14.69 4.98
N ASN A 145 -6.53 15.70 5.83
CA ASN A 145 -5.99 15.55 7.19
C ASN A 145 -7.09 15.09 8.15
N ILE A 146 -6.78 14.07 8.97
CA ILE A 146 -7.65 13.54 10.00
C ILE A 146 -7.16 14.09 11.34
N SER A 147 -7.83 15.12 11.85
CA SER A 147 -7.38 15.88 13.02
C SER A 147 -7.35 15.06 14.33
N ILE A 148 -8.22 14.06 14.47
CA ILE A 148 -8.36 13.25 15.69
C ILE A 148 -7.10 12.44 16.03
N ASN A 149 -6.31 12.03 15.02
CA ASN A 149 -5.11 11.22 15.22
C ASN A 149 -3.92 11.69 14.38
N GLN A 150 -4.04 12.83 13.70
CA GLN A 150 -3.00 13.45 12.86
C GLN A 150 -2.55 12.57 11.67
N THR A 151 -3.35 11.60 11.26
CA THR A 151 -3.10 10.86 10.01
C THR A 151 -3.62 11.66 8.81
N SER A 152 -3.23 11.24 7.61
CA SER A 152 -3.76 11.84 6.37
C SER A 152 -4.17 10.75 5.40
N ILE A 153 -5.23 11.01 4.62
CA ILE A 153 -5.56 10.24 3.44
C ILE A 153 -4.88 10.89 2.25
N ILE A 154 -4.10 10.13 1.50
CA ILE A 154 -3.46 10.57 0.27
C ILE A 154 -4.24 9.98 -0.89
N ILE A 155 -4.76 10.83 -1.78
CA ILE A 155 -5.57 10.44 -2.93
C ILE A 155 -4.77 10.69 -4.21
N GLY A 156 -4.73 9.71 -5.09
CA GLY A 156 -4.12 9.81 -6.40
C GLY A 156 -4.99 9.26 -7.51
N GLU A 157 -4.83 9.84 -8.67
CA GLU A 157 -5.47 9.42 -9.92
C GLU A 157 -4.56 8.45 -10.67
N ILE A 158 -5.10 7.32 -11.09
CA ILE A 158 -4.37 6.31 -11.84
C ILE A 158 -4.03 6.86 -13.23
N LYS A 159 -2.75 6.82 -13.60
CA LYS A 159 -2.23 7.20 -14.92
C LYS A 159 -1.81 5.98 -15.74
N PHE A 160 -1.27 4.95 -15.09
CA PHE A 160 -0.81 3.72 -15.72
C PHE A 160 -1.11 2.52 -14.84
N VAL A 161 -1.40 1.38 -15.46
CA VAL A 161 -1.48 0.08 -14.80
C VAL A 161 -0.71 -0.93 -15.63
N HIS A 162 0.24 -1.61 -15.00
CA HIS A 162 0.92 -2.77 -15.57
C HIS A 162 0.48 -4.02 -14.83
N TYR A 163 0.06 -5.03 -15.57
CA TYR A 163 -0.41 -6.31 -15.04
C TYR A 163 -0.11 -7.43 -16.05
N PRO A 164 -0.04 -8.71 -15.63
CA PRO A 164 0.16 -9.83 -16.56
C PRO A 164 -1.06 -9.96 -17.48
N ASP A 165 -0.83 -10.08 -18.78
CA ASP A 165 -1.89 -10.13 -19.83
C ASP A 165 -2.97 -11.17 -19.55
N ASN A 166 -2.58 -12.32 -18.97
CA ASN A 166 -3.47 -13.42 -18.67
C ASN A 166 -4.32 -13.25 -17.41
N CYS A 167 -4.21 -12.12 -16.70
CA CYS A 167 -4.96 -11.83 -15.47
C CYS A 167 -6.20 -10.96 -15.71
N LEU A 168 -6.35 -10.31 -16.86
CA LEU A 168 -7.56 -9.56 -17.21
C LEU A 168 -8.62 -10.50 -17.78
N LEU A 169 -9.82 -10.48 -17.21
CA LEU A 169 -10.98 -11.22 -17.70
C LEU A 169 -11.83 -10.33 -18.63
N ASP A 170 -12.68 -10.96 -19.46
CA ASP A 170 -13.50 -10.28 -20.48
C ASP A 170 -14.45 -9.21 -19.90
N ASP A 171 -14.83 -9.35 -18.64
CA ASP A 171 -15.68 -8.38 -17.91
C ASP A 171 -14.91 -7.22 -17.26
N GLY A 172 -13.59 -7.15 -17.47
CA GLY A 172 -12.73 -6.11 -16.93
C GLY A 172 -12.18 -6.39 -15.52
N PHE A 173 -12.49 -7.55 -14.94
CA PHE A 173 -11.93 -7.95 -13.65
C PHE A 173 -10.46 -8.38 -13.81
N VAL A 174 -9.58 -7.86 -12.99
CA VAL A 174 -8.18 -8.31 -12.89
C VAL A 174 -8.07 -9.37 -11.79
N ASP A 175 -7.71 -10.58 -12.14
CA ASP A 175 -7.47 -11.69 -11.22
C ASP A 175 -6.14 -11.48 -10.48
N ILE A 176 -6.22 -10.80 -9.34
CA ILE A 176 -5.05 -10.46 -8.52
C ILE A 176 -4.44 -11.68 -7.82
N GLU A 177 -5.22 -12.76 -7.59
CA GLU A 177 -4.68 -14.02 -7.07
C GLU A 177 -3.81 -14.70 -8.11
N LYS A 178 -4.29 -14.80 -9.36
CA LYS A 178 -3.52 -15.31 -10.47
C LYS A 178 -2.26 -14.50 -10.75
N ALA A 179 -2.31 -13.19 -10.52
CA ALA A 179 -1.12 -12.34 -10.54
C ALA A 179 -0.19 -12.55 -9.34
N GLY A 180 -0.57 -13.37 -8.36
CA GLY A 180 0.24 -13.70 -7.19
C GLY A 180 0.24 -12.64 -6.09
N SER A 181 -0.70 -11.69 -6.11
CA SER A 181 -0.82 -10.68 -5.05
C SER A 181 -1.18 -11.33 -3.71
N ILE A 182 -0.58 -10.83 -2.63
CA ILE A 182 -0.84 -11.29 -1.26
C ILE A 182 -1.58 -10.22 -0.45
N THR A 183 -2.07 -10.62 0.72
CA THR A 183 -2.73 -9.73 1.68
C THR A 183 -2.02 -9.75 3.03
N SER A 184 -2.33 -8.81 3.90
CA SER A 184 -1.79 -8.75 5.26
C SER A 184 -2.87 -8.65 6.31
N ALA A 185 -2.58 -9.17 7.52
CA ALA A 185 -3.34 -8.92 8.74
C ALA A 185 -2.38 -8.44 9.83
N GLY A 186 -2.84 -7.53 10.68
CA GLY A 186 -1.95 -6.93 11.67
C GLY A 186 -0.84 -6.09 11.05
N LEU A 187 0.35 -6.14 11.65
CA LEU A 187 1.51 -5.36 11.22
C LEU A 187 2.58 -6.20 10.49
N ASP A 188 2.53 -7.52 10.61
CA ASP A 188 3.63 -8.44 10.29
C ASP A 188 3.18 -9.81 9.78
N SER A 189 1.88 -10.02 9.57
CA SER A 189 1.33 -11.28 9.08
C SER A 189 0.92 -11.15 7.61
N TYR A 190 1.48 -12.00 6.75
CA TYR A 190 1.23 -12.04 5.31
C TYR A 190 0.53 -13.33 4.93
N HIS A 191 -0.42 -13.24 3.99
CA HIS A 191 -1.26 -14.36 3.61
C HIS A 191 -1.42 -14.41 2.09
N THR A 192 -1.40 -15.61 1.54
CA THR A 192 -1.98 -15.90 0.24
C THR A 192 -3.50 -16.00 0.41
N THR A 193 -4.24 -15.73 -0.66
CA THR A 193 -5.70 -15.80 -0.67
C THR A 193 -6.18 -16.98 -1.51
N GLN A 194 -7.46 -17.33 -1.33
CA GLN A 194 -8.15 -18.28 -2.16
C GLN A 194 -9.57 -17.77 -2.41
N VAL A 195 -9.90 -17.53 -3.68
CA VAL A 195 -11.24 -17.09 -4.07
C VAL A 195 -12.26 -18.19 -3.76
N LEU A 196 -13.33 -17.84 -3.08
CA LEU A 196 -14.45 -18.76 -2.88
C LEU A 196 -15.31 -18.86 -4.14
N LYS A 197 -15.79 -17.71 -4.62
CA LYS A 197 -16.61 -17.60 -5.83
C LYS A 197 -16.80 -16.13 -6.20
N ARG A 198 -16.85 -15.82 -7.49
CA ARG A 198 -17.42 -14.56 -7.98
C ARG A 198 -18.94 -14.75 -8.11
N LEU A 199 -19.70 -13.82 -7.59
CA LEU A 199 -21.16 -13.84 -7.63
C LEU A 199 -21.66 -12.86 -8.69
N GLU A 200 -22.84 -13.14 -9.25
CA GLU A 200 -23.55 -12.21 -10.11
C GLU A 200 -24.00 -10.97 -9.32
N TYR A 201 -24.27 -9.88 -10.04
CA TYR A 201 -24.81 -8.68 -9.43
C TYR A 201 -26.13 -8.99 -8.71
N ALA A 202 -26.19 -8.65 -7.41
CA ALA A 202 -27.40 -8.87 -6.60
C ALA A 202 -28.54 -8.01 -7.12
N LYS A 203 -29.69 -8.64 -7.36
CA LYS A 203 -30.94 -7.98 -7.72
C LYS A 203 -31.95 -8.22 -6.59
N PRO A 204 -32.89 -7.26 -6.33
CA PRO A 204 -33.94 -7.44 -5.36
C PRO A 204 -34.93 -8.54 -5.80
#